data_6879a8df0b15a8be455e720c7cc6cee6
#
_entry.id   6879a8df0b15a8be455e720c7cc6cee6
#
_cell.length_a   1.000
_cell.length_b   1.000
_cell.length_c   1.000
_cell.angle_alpha   90.00
_cell.angle_beta   90.00
_cell.angle_gamma   90.00
#
_symmetry.space_group_name_H-M   'P 1'
#
loop_
_entity.id
_entity.type
_entity.pdbx_description
1 polymer ?
#
loop_
_entity_poly.entity_id
_entity_poly.type
_entity_poly.pdbx_seq_one_letter_code
_entity_poly.pdbx_strand_id
1 'polypeptide(L)'
;MTPYTTEDAKIDPKTNPLFQRLFGKEGFLPLNEASLEEFLAVPGLKMAVFAEDPNAKRVTMDIVVIAPELKKAFAGALSDTRFADLAEARALAARWGLRRFPAVALFRDRIFLGAVEALQPWETY
;
A
#
# COMPACT_ATOMS: atom_id res chain seq x y z
N MET A 1 36.01 11.08 2.17
CA MET A 1 34.99 10.20 1.83
C MET A 1 33.75 10.97 1.43
N THR A 2 33.01 10.37 0.66
CA THR A 2 31.78 10.98 0.26
C THR A 2 30.72 10.68 1.28
N PRO A 3 30.31 11.64 2.07
CA PRO A 3 29.13 11.40 2.88
C PRO A 3 27.97 11.14 1.97
N TYR A 4 27.01 10.40 2.44
CA TYR A 4 25.79 10.25 1.70
C TYR A 4 25.17 11.62 1.54
N THR A 5 24.85 11.96 0.33
CA THR A 5 24.03 13.13 0.09
C THR A 5 22.58 12.76 0.40
N THR A 6 21.74 13.76 0.56
CA THR A 6 20.33 13.50 0.77
C THR A 6 19.73 12.73 -0.40
N GLU A 7 20.16 13.06 -1.62
CA GLU A 7 19.67 12.36 -2.81
C GLU A 7 20.07 10.90 -2.82
N ASP A 8 21.30 10.60 -2.42
CA ASP A 8 21.78 9.21 -2.39
C ASP A 8 21.04 8.38 -1.36
N ALA A 9 20.59 9.01 -0.28
CA ALA A 9 19.88 8.33 0.79
C ALA A 9 18.37 8.23 0.54
N LYS A 10 17.84 8.94 -0.45
CA LYS A 10 16.41 8.93 -0.73
C LYS A 10 15.96 7.62 -1.34
N ILE A 11 14.78 7.22 -0.92
CA ILE A 11 14.11 6.07 -1.49
C ILE A 11 13.23 6.56 -2.64
N ASP A 12 13.46 6.02 -3.83
CA ASP A 12 12.66 6.32 -5.01
C ASP A 12 11.80 5.08 -5.31
N PRO A 13 10.48 5.18 -5.17
CA PRO A 13 9.61 4.04 -5.44
C PRO A 13 9.75 3.45 -6.84
N LYS A 14 10.17 4.26 -7.80
CA LYS A 14 10.33 3.80 -9.18
C LYS A 14 11.53 2.89 -9.36
N THR A 15 12.56 3.06 -8.55
CA THR A 15 13.82 2.31 -8.69
C THR A 15 14.14 1.42 -7.50
N ASN A 16 13.48 1.62 -6.37
CA ASN A 16 13.73 0.82 -5.17
C ASN A 16 13.35 -0.64 -5.42
N PRO A 17 14.26 -1.60 -5.15
CA PRO A 17 13.97 -3.01 -5.43
C PRO A 17 12.75 -3.57 -4.73
N LEU A 18 12.44 -3.13 -3.52
CA LEU A 18 11.27 -3.62 -2.79
C LEU A 18 9.98 -3.15 -3.45
N PHE A 19 9.91 -1.90 -3.90
CA PHE A 19 8.76 -1.41 -4.65
C PHE A 19 8.64 -2.11 -6.01
N GLN A 20 9.75 -2.32 -6.69
CA GLN A 20 9.73 -3.03 -7.96
C GLN A 20 9.20 -4.45 -7.79
N ARG A 21 9.60 -5.12 -6.73
CA ARG A 21 9.12 -6.45 -6.42
C ARG A 21 7.63 -6.45 -6.10
N LEU A 22 7.18 -5.45 -5.33
CA LEU A 22 5.78 -5.31 -4.97
C LEU A 22 4.88 -5.22 -6.19
N PHE A 23 5.23 -4.34 -7.13
CA PHE A 23 4.42 -4.11 -8.33
C PHE A 23 4.67 -5.16 -9.41
N GLY A 24 5.83 -5.80 -9.41
CA GLY A 24 6.15 -6.83 -10.41
C GLY A 24 5.80 -8.22 -9.90
N LYS A 25 6.73 -8.82 -9.17
CA LYS A 25 6.61 -10.21 -8.72
C LYS A 25 5.39 -10.45 -7.84
N GLU A 26 5.10 -9.53 -6.93
CA GLU A 26 4.01 -9.71 -5.98
C GLU A 26 2.64 -9.30 -6.54
N GLY A 27 2.62 -8.71 -7.71
CA GLY A 27 1.39 -8.46 -8.45
C GLY A 27 0.48 -7.37 -7.92
N PHE A 28 0.99 -6.47 -7.10
CA PHE A 28 0.21 -5.30 -6.69
C PHE A 28 0.12 -4.33 -7.87
N LEU A 29 -1.04 -3.72 -8.03
CA LEU A 29 -1.25 -2.69 -9.04
C LEU A 29 -1.34 -1.32 -8.37
N PRO A 30 -0.99 -0.26 -9.07
CA PRO A 30 -1.13 1.08 -8.49
C PRO A 30 -2.59 1.47 -8.33
N LEU A 31 -2.86 2.29 -7.30
CA LEU A 31 -4.18 2.87 -7.07
C LEU A 31 -4.03 4.39 -7.06
N ASN A 32 -4.82 5.06 -7.87
CA ASN A 32 -4.86 6.51 -7.95
C ASN A 32 -6.27 6.94 -8.37
N GLU A 33 -6.50 8.24 -8.53
CA GLU A 33 -7.82 8.72 -8.94
C GLU A 33 -8.24 8.12 -10.28
N ALA A 34 -7.30 7.94 -11.20
CA ALA A 34 -7.61 7.40 -12.52
C ALA A 34 -8.02 5.92 -12.47
N SER A 35 -7.49 5.14 -11.53
CA SER A 35 -7.77 3.71 -11.42
C SER A 35 -8.76 3.35 -10.32
N LEU A 36 -9.23 4.34 -9.55
CA LEU A 36 -10.11 4.07 -8.41
C LEU A 36 -11.39 3.38 -8.82
N GLU A 37 -12.05 3.87 -9.84
CA GLU A 37 -13.32 3.28 -10.29
C GLU A 37 -13.11 1.86 -10.81
N GLU A 38 -12.03 1.62 -11.52
CA GLU A 38 -11.67 0.28 -11.98
C GLU A 38 -11.52 -0.67 -10.79
N PHE A 39 -10.80 -0.22 -9.76
CA PHE A 39 -10.62 -1.03 -8.56
C PHE A 39 -11.95 -1.34 -7.87
N LEU A 40 -12.78 -0.33 -7.69
CA LEU A 40 -14.07 -0.51 -7.03
C LEU A 40 -14.99 -1.43 -7.81
N ALA A 41 -14.88 -1.43 -9.14
CA ALA A 41 -15.70 -2.26 -10.01
C ALA A 41 -15.30 -3.73 -10.02
N VAL A 42 -14.08 -4.06 -9.62
CA VAL A 42 -13.66 -5.47 -9.56
C VAL A 42 -14.50 -6.20 -8.51
N PRO A 43 -15.17 -7.30 -8.89
CA PRO A 43 -15.98 -8.04 -7.93
C PRO A 43 -15.13 -8.86 -6.97
N GLY A 44 -15.69 -9.15 -5.81
CA GLY A 44 -15.06 -10.00 -4.83
C GLY A 44 -14.28 -9.25 -3.77
N LEU A 45 -13.51 -10.00 -2.99
CA LEU A 45 -12.70 -9.46 -1.90
C LEU A 45 -11.42 -8.82 -2.46
N LYS A 46 -11.11 -7.61 -2.00
CA LYS A 46 -9.97 -6.85 -2.49
C LYS A 46 -9.24 -6.16 -1.35
N MET A 47 -7.96 -5.87 -1.58
CA MET A 47 -7.11 -5.19 -0.61
C MET A 47 -6.50 -3.94 -1.24
N ALA A 48 -6.48 -2.85 -0.49
CA ALA A 48 -5.79 -1.63 -0.89
C ALA A 48 -4.89 -1.17 0.25
N VAL A 49 -3.65 -0.83 -0.08
CA VAL A 49 -2.66 -0.34 0.88
C VAL A 49 -2.43 1.13 0.63
N PHE A 50 -2.51 1.92 1.69
CA PHE A 50 -2.25 3.36 1.64
C PHE A 50 -1.05 3.67 2.53
N ALA A 51 -0.07 4.35 1.97
CA ALA A 51 1.16 4.68 2.69
C ALA A 51 1.64 6.06 2.30
N GLU A 52 2.48 6.63 3.16
CA GLU A 52 3.07 7.94 2.90
C GLU A 52 4.45 7.79 2.28
N ASP A 53 5.04 8.91 1.84
CA ASP A 53 6.38 8.93 1.26
C ASP A 53 7.37 8.24 2.23
N PRO A 54 8.11 7.22 1.80
CA PRO A 54 9.06 6.52 2.66
C PRO A 54 10.20 7.42 3.16
N ASN A 55 10.47 8.52 2.48
CA ASN A 55 11.48 9.48 2.91
C ASN A 55 10.99 10.36 4.05
N ALA A 56 9.67 10.55 4.15
CA ALA A 56 9.04 11.27 5.25
C ALA A 56 8.64 10.32 6.37
N LYS A 57 8.28 9.09 6.04
CA LYS A 57 7.81 8.11 7.00
C LYS A 57 8.41 6.74 6.70
N ARG A 58 9.41 6.36 7.48
CA ARG A 58 10.16 5.12 7.22
C ARG A 58 9.31 3.86 7.38
N VAL A 59 8.27 3.91 8.19
CA VAL A 59 7.37 2.77 8.39
C VAL A 59 6.72 2.33 7.08
N THR A 60 6.71 3.19 6.05
CA THR A 60 6.22 2.82 4.72
C THR A 60 7.00 1.64 4.15
N MET A 61 8.32 1.57 4.42
CA MET A 61 9.11 0.45 3.92
C MET A 61 8.72 -0.86 4.59
N ASP A 62 8.26 -0.79 5.82
CA ASP A 62 7.80 -1.99 6.52
C ASP A 62 6.54 -2.54 5.86
N ILE A 63 5.59 -1.67 5.47
CA ILE A 63 4.36 -2.15 4.83
C ILE A 63 4.62 -2.68 3.42
N VAL A 64 5.63 -2.16 2.72
CA VAL A 64 6.00 -2.67 1.40
C VAL A 64 6.46 -4.13 1.52
N VAL A 65 7.13 -4.48 2.62
CA VAL A 65 7.57 -5.85 2.89
C VAL A 65 6.41 -6.71 3.39
N ILE A 66 5.56 -6.16 4.24
CA ILE A 66 4.48 -6.90 4.89
C ILE A 66 3.28 -7.15 3.96
N ALA A 67 2.97 -6.20 3.07
CA ALA A 67 1.79 -6.31 2.22
C ALA A 67 1.73 -7.61 1.40
N PRO A 68 2.82 -8.07 0.77
CA PRO A 68 2.80 -9.35 0.07
C PRO A 68 2.49 -10.53 0.98
N GLU A 69 2.96 -10.50 2.24
CA GLU A 69 2.69 -11.55 3.18
C GLU A 69 1.21 -11.55 3.60
N LEU A 70 0.62 -10.37 3.74
CA LEU A 70 -0.82 -10.25 3.99
C LEU A 70 -1.62 -10.81 2.83
N LYS A 71 -1.21 -10.52 1.60
CA LYS A 71 -1.86 -11.07 0.41
C LYS A 71 -1.83 -12.60 0.44
N LYS A 72 -0.69 -13.18 0.77
CA LYS A 72 -0.53 -14.64 0.85
C LYS A 72 -1.43 -15.24 1.90
N ALA A 73 -1.65 -14.53 3.01
CA ALA A 73 -2.50 -15.03 4.09
C ALA A 73 -3.95 -15.24 3.65
N PHE A 74 -4.39 -14.56 2.60
CA PHE A 74 -5.73 -14.76 2.05
C PHE A 74 -5.81 -15.93 1.07
N ALA A 75 -4.69 -16.63 0.84
CA ALA A 75 -4.65 -17.89 0.07
C ALA A 75 -5.33 -17.81 -1.30
N GLY A 76 -5.17 -16.67 -1.99
CA GLY A 76 -5.74 -16.50 -3.32
C GLY A 76 -7.18 -16.01 -3.36
N ALA A 77 -7.76 -15.71 -2.20
CA ALA A 77 -9.14 -15.21 -2.15
C ALA A 77 -9.30 -13.76 -2.63
N LEU A 78 -8.20 -13.02 -2.74
CA LEU A 78 -8.25 -11.63 -3.17
C LEU A 78 -8.33 -11.53 -4.69
N SER A 79 -9.35 -10.82 -5.19
CA SER A 79 -9.54 -10.59 -6.62
C SER A 79 -8.63 -9.49 -7.15
N ASP A 80 -8.22 -8.56 -6.31
CA ASP A 80 -7.34 -7.45 -6.68
C ASP A 80 -6.57 -6.98 -5.46
N THR A 81 -5.35 -6.55 -5.68
CA THR A 81 -4.50 -5.98 -4.63
C THR A 81 -3.86 -4.71 -5.17
N ARG A 82 -4.06 -3.61 -4.46
CA ARG A 82 -3.60 -2.30 -4.90
C ARG A 82 -2.72 -1.65 -3.85
N PHE A 83 -1.78 -0.84 -4.33
CA PHE A 83 -0.95 0.00 -3.49
C PHE A 83 -1.10 1.43 -4.01
N ALA A 84 -1.62 2.32 -3.17
CA ALA A 84 -1.93 3.68 -3.59
C ALA A 84 -0.66 4.46 -3.95
N ASP A 85 -0.75 5.25 -5.00
CA ASP A 85 0.32 6.17 -5.36
C ASP A 85 0.58 7.07 -4.16
N LEU A 86 1.84 7.21 -3.78
CA LEU A 86 2.19 7.92 -2.55
C LEU A 86 1.67 9.36 -2.52
N ALA A 87 1.65 10.02 -3.67
CA ALA A 87 1.18 11.40 -3.76
C ALA A 87 -0.34 11.52 -3.55
N GLU A 88 -1.10 10.46 -3.80
CA GLU A 88 -2.56 10.50 -3.73
C GLU A 88 -3.13 9.69 -2.58
N ALA A 89 -2.30 8.93 -1.88
CA ALA A 89 -2.77 7.98 -0.87
C ALA A 89 -3.62 8.62 0.21
N ARG A 90 -3.19 9.77 0.72
CA ARG A 90 -3.91 10.45 1.79
C ARG A 90 -5.29 10.92 1.33
N ALA A 91 -5.38 11.50 0.15
CA ALA A 91 -6.65 11.99 -0.39
C ALA A 91 -7.60 10.83 -0.70
N LEU A 92 -7.08 9.74 -1.26
CA LEU A 92 -7.89 8.55 -1.53
C LEU A 92 -8.42 7.93 -0.23
N ALA A 93 -7.54 7.76 0.75
CA ALA A 93 -7.89 7.14 2.02
C ALA A 93 -8.94 7.95 2.78
N ALA A 94 -8.93 9.26 2.63
CA ALA A 94 -9.89 10.14 3.29
C ALA A 94 -11.34 9.83 2.90
N ARG A 95 -11.57 9.25 1.72
CA ARG A 95 -12.92 8.86 1.28
C ARG A 95 -13.57 7.86 2.24
N TRP A 96 -12.75 7.08 2.96
CA TRP A 96 -13.22 6.06 3.90
C TRP A 96 -12.85 6.40 5.34
N GLY A 97 -12.46 7.66 5.59
CA GLY A 97 -12.16 8.13 6.93
C GLY A 97 -10.81 7.67 7.47
N LEU A 98 -9.92 7.17 6.63
CA LEU A 98 -8.61 6.70 7.07
C LEU A 98 -7.66 7.88 7.21
N ARG A 99 -7.03 8.00 8.37
CA ARG A 99 -6.17 9.15 8.70
C ARG A 99 -4.77 8.76 9.17
N ARG A 100 -4.57 7.51 9.52
CA ARG A 100 -3.29 7.03 10.07
C ARG A 100 -2.67 6.05 9.10
N PHE A 101 -1.39 6.24 8.80
CA PHE A 101 -0.73 5.48 7.75
C PHE A 101 0.52 4.79 8.30
N PRO A 102 0.89 3.64 7.74
CA PRO A 102 0.21 2.98 6.63
C PRO A 102 -1.13 2.38 7.04
N ALA A 103 -2.03 2.24 6.08
CA ALA A 103 -3.32 1.61 6.30
C ALA A 103 -3.52 0.49 5.28
N VAL A 104 -4.08 -0.62 5.74
CA VAL A 104 -4.45 -1.74 4.88
C VAL A 104 -5.95 -1.89 4.95
N ALA A 105 -6.63 -1.69 3.83
CA ALA A 105 -8.08 -1.68 3.74
C ALA A 105 -8.58 -2.88 2.95
N LEU A 106 -9.72 -3.43 3.39
CA LEU A 106 -10.40 -4.51 2.69
C LEU A 106 -11.73 -4.02 2.13
N PHE A 107 -12.03 -4.49 0.94
CA PHE A 107 -13.26 -4.18 0.23
C PHE A 107 -13.89 -5.47 -0.28
N ARG A 108 -15.21 -5.50 -0.34
CA ARG A 108 -15.94 -6.55 -1.07
C ARG A 108 -16.82 -5.85 -2.06
N ASP A 109 -16.61 -6.14 -3.35
CA ASP A 109 -17.26 -5.42 -4.42
C ASP A 109 -16.96 -3.92 -4.26
N ARG A 110 -17.94 -3.07 -4.19
CA ARG A 110 -17.73 -1.63 -4.00
C ARG A 110 -17.76 -1.20 -2.53
N ILE A 111 -17.90 -2.15 -1.62
CA ILE A 111 -18.14 -1.85 -0.21
C ILE A 111 -16.86 -1.92 0.59
N PHE A 112 -16.55 -0.83 1.31
CA PHE A 112 -15.44 -0.80 2.26
C PHE A 112 -15.82 -1.62 3.50
N LEU A 113 -15.01 -2.64 3.82
CA LEU A 113 -15.29 -3.52 4.96
C LEU A 113 -14.61 -3.05 6.24
N GLY A 114 -13.45 -2.44 6.13
CA GLY A 114 -12.68 -2.00 7.27
C GLY A 114 -11.21 -1.90 6.95
N ALA A 115 -10.42 -1.40 7.89
CA ALA A 115 -9.00 -1.21 7.71
C ALA A 115 -8.24 -1.31 9.03
N VAL A 116 -6.97 -1.69 8.92
CA VAL A 116 -6.01 -1.54 10.01
C VAL A 116 -5.20 -0.28 9.69
N GLU A 117 -5.24 0.69 10.59
CA GLU A 117 -4.53 1.96 10.44
C GLU A 117 -3.31 1.99 11.33
N ALA A 118 -2.24 2.54 10.80
CA ALA A 118 -0.91 2.59 11.41
C ALA A 118 -0.36 1.17 11.63
N LEU A 119 0.92 0.99 11.32
CA LEU A 119 1.55 -0.31 11.48
C LEU A 119 1.67 -0.66 12.96
N GLN A 120 1.14 -1.79 13.35
CA GLN A 120 1.17 -2.27 14.72
C GLN A 120 2.42 -3.13 14.94
N PRO A 121 2.91 -3.23 16.18
CA PRO A 121 3.92 -4.23 16.50
C PRO A 121 3.44 -5.62 16.10
N TRP A 122 4.38 -6.45 15.67
CA TRP A 122 4.04 -7.75 15.12
C TRP A 122 3.23 -8.62 16.09
N GLU A 123 3.54 -8.54 17.36
CA GLU A 123 2.84 -9.30 18.38
C GLU A 123 1.41 -8.78 18.65
N THR A 124 1.04 -7.67 18.08
CA THR A 124 -0.32 -7.12 18.20
C THR A 124 -1.26 -7.75 17.18
N TYR A 125 -0.70 -8.25 16.09
CA TYR A 125 -1.48 -8.92 15.07
C TYR A 125 -1.83 -10.33 15.51
#